data_eb773760c5e894b6135aee34b6f0e0ef
#
_entry.id   eb773760c5e894b6135aee34b6f0e0ef
#
_cell.length_a   1.000
_cell.length_b   1.000
_cell.length_c   1.000
_cell.angle_alpha   90.00
_cell.angle_beta   90.00
_cell.angle_gamma   90.00
#
_symmetry.space_group_name_H-M   'P 1'
#
loop_
_entity.id
_entity.type
_entity.pdbx_description
1 polymer ?
#
loop_
_entity_poly.entity_id
_entity_poly.type
_entity_poly.pdbx_seq_one_letter_code
_entity_poly.pdbx_strand_id
1 'polypeptide(L)'
;MSVHDIGGIRNANRIMRDLKPYLSKTMQGKEYVYYLNKEGHALFGEDGKVVSRGKLAHALLRNEAWLHLFCPDDLQIETDIRYIKNKEKKKIVPDVKFRDEENILHAVEVDRSQKMKVNEEKLKKYEELTQIYKQKHNGKLPVIHFFTVTKYREKKLEELARMYDVFVKVYVIASI
;
A
#
# COMPACT_ATOMS: atom_id res chain seq x y z
N MET A 1 2.81 12.57 -9.53
CA MET A 1 1.43 12.81 -10.03
C MET A 1 0.72 13.68 -9.01
N SER A 2 0.02 14.75 -9.43
CA SER A 2 -0.76 15.59 -8.51
C SER A 2 -2.20 15.08 -8.51
N VAL A 3 -2.72 14.66 -7.36
CA VAL A 3 -4.12 14.21 -7.21
C VAL A 3 -5.06 15.42 -7.23
N HIS A 4 -4.55 16.56 -6.77
CA HIS A 4 -5.30 17.80 -6.73
C HIS A 4 -4.50 18.89 -7.41
N ASP A 5 -5.13 19.60 -8.35
CA ASP A 5 -4.56 20.84 -8.88
C ASP A 5 -4.76 21.97 -7.85
N ILE A 6 -3.86 21.99 -6.87
CA ILE A 6 -3.85 23.04 -5.85
C ILE A 6 -3.10 24.29 -6.31
N GLY A 7 -2.68 24.36 -7.57
CA GLY A 7 -1.90 25.47 -8.11
C GLY A 7 -0.47 25.53 -7.58
N GLY A 8 0.12 26.69 -7.54
CA GLY A 8 1.51 26.86 -7.14
C GLY A 8 1.75 26.81 -5.61
N ILE A 9 3.02 26.83 -5.21
CA ILE A 9 3.50 26.76 -3.82
C ILE A 9 2.80 27.76 -2.88
N ARG A 10 2.49 28.97 -3.36
CA ARG A 10 1.80 29.98 -2.54
C ARG A 10 0.42 29.50 -2.10
N ASN A 11 -0.34 28.90 -3.02
CA ASN A 11 -1.68 28.38 -2.70
C ASN A 11 -1.59 27.14 -1.80
N ALA A 12 -0.66 26.23 -2.06
CA ALA A 12 -0.38 25.10 -1.17
C ALA A 12 -0.09 25.57 0.26
N ASN A 13 0.79 26.55 0.43
CA ASN A 13 1.12 27.09 1.75
C ASN A 13 -0.08 27.80 2.42
N ARG A 14 -0.96 28.47 1.65
CA ARG A 14 -2.20 29.03 2.17
C ARG A 14 -3.12 27.94 2.68
N ILE A 15 -3.36 26.89 1.89
CA ILE A 15 -4.20 25.75 2.27
C ILE A 15 -3.65 25.07 3.54
N MET A 16 -2.34 24.80 3.60
CA MET A 16 -1.71 24.21 4.78
C MET A 16 -1.82 25.09 6.03
N ARG A 17 -1.79 26.41 5.88
CA ARG A 17 -2.02 27.34 6.98
C ARG A 17 -3.48 27.30 7.46
N ASP A 18 -4.44 27.28 6.55
CA ASP A 18 -5.86 27.25 6.86
C ASP A 18 -6.25 25.91 7.53
N LEU A 19 -5.59 24.81 7.15
CA LEU A 19 -5.77 23.46 7.74
C LEU A 19 -4.96 23.27 9.03
N LYS A 20 -4.14 24.22 9.46
CA LYS A 20 -3.26 24.09 10.64
C LYS A 20 -3.95 23.58 11.91
N PRO A 21 -5.21 23.96 12.24
CA PRO A 21 -5.91 23.45 13.43
C PRO A 21 -6.13 21.93 13.40
N TYR A 22 -6.18 21.33 12.22
CA TYR A 22 -6.49 19.91 11.98
C TYR A 22 -5.27 19.05 11.67
N LEU A 23 -4.09 19.67 11.60
CA LEU A 23 -2.86 19.01 11.18
C LEU A 23 -1.80 19.05 12.28
N SER A 24 -1.12 17.94 12.44
CA SER A 24 0.20 17.85 13.04
C SER A 24 1.27 17.74 11.97
N LYS A 25 2.52 18.06 12.31
CA LYS A 25 3.65 17.89 11.40
C LYS A 25 4.83 17.24 12.09
N THR A 26 5.62 16.50 11.33
CA THR A 26 6.91 15.94 11.74
C THR A 26 7.92 16.07 10.61
N MET A 27 9.20 15.93 10.92
CA MET A 27 10.25 15.91 9.89
C MET A 27 10.55 14.45 9.48
N GLN A 28 10.64 14.23 8.18
CA GLN A 28 11.18 13.03 7.57
C GLN A 28 12.31 13.44 6.62
N GLY A 29 13.55 13.10 6.98
CA GLY A 29 14.70 13.63 6.26
C GLY A 29 14.78 15.15 6.37
N LYS A 30 14.72 15.85 5.23
CA LYS A 30 14.74 17.32 5.13
C LYS A 30 13.35 17.93 4.89
N GLU A 31 12.30 17.13 4.83
CA GLU A 31 10.95 17.57 4.49
C GLU A 31 9.98 17.47 5.66
N TYR A 32 8.95 18.33 5.67
CA TYR A 32 7.85 18.22 6.61
C TYR A 32 6.80 17.27 6.05
N VAL A 33 6.39 16.32 6.88
CA VAL A 33 5.24 15.47 6.66
C VAL A 33 4.10 15.97 7.52
N TYR A 34 2.95 16.23 6.90
CA TYR A 34 1.73 16.64 7.57
C TYR A 34 0.77 15.45 7.66
N TYR A 35 0.08 15.34 8.78
CA TYR A 35 -0.91 14.31 9.03
C TYR A 35 -2.03 14.85 9.92
N LEU A 36 -3.21 14.24 9.86
CA LEU A 36 -4.34 14.65 10.69
C LEU A 36 -3.99 14.49 12.18
N ASN A 37 -4.28 15.52 12.97
CA ASN A 37 -4.26 15.44 14.43
C ASN A 37 -5.60 14.89 14.93
N LYS A 38 -5.84 14.89 16.24
CA LYS A 38 -7.08 14.39 16.85
C LYS A 38 -8.31 15.12 16.31
N GLU A 39 -8.23 16.44 16.22
CA GLU A 39 -9.28 17.32 15.71
C GLU A 39 -9.55 17.05 14.21
N GLY A 40 -8.50 16.82 13.42
CA GLY A 40 -8.62 16.46 12.02
C GLY A 40 -9.29 15.11 11.82
N HIS A 41 -8.94 14.08 12.60
CA HIS A 41 -9.61 12.78 12.54
C HIS A 41 -11.09 12.85 12.95
N ALA A 42 -11.42 13.68 13.94
CA ALA A 42 -12.79 13.85 14.39
C ALA A 42 -13.73 14.38 13.29
N LEU A 43 -13.22 15.14 12.31
CA LEU A 43 -14.01 15.61 11.16
C LEU A 43 -14.51 14.46 10.27
N PHE A 44 -13.82 13.31 10.29
CA PHE A 44 -14.16 12.13 9.48
C PHE A 44 -14.84 11.03 10.32
N GLY A 45 -15.14 11.30 11.60
CA GLY A 45 -15.74 10.30 12.48
C GLY A 45 -14.79 9.14 12.83
N GLU A 46 -13.49 9.34 12.71
CA GLU A 46 -12.47 8.34 13.00
C GLU A 46 -11.81 8.56 14.36
N ASP A 47 -11.60 7.48 15.12
CA ASP A 47 -10.69 7.47 16.27
C ASP A 47 -9.25 7.48 15.76
N GLY A 48 -8.68 8.66 15.56
CA GLY A 48 -7.41 8.88 14.91
C GLY A 48 -6.24 8.19 15.60
N LYS A 49 -5.73 7.13 15.00
CA LYS A 49 -4.43 6.56 15.37
C LYS A 49 -3.33 7.34 14.67
N VAL A 50 -2.61 8.16 15.43
CA VAL A 50 -1.40 8.81 14.94
C VAL A 50 -0.37 7.75 14.54
N VAL A 51 0.12 7.82 13.31
CA VAL A 51 1.18 6.92 12.81
C VAL A 51 2.44 7.14 13.65
N SER A 52 2.97 6.08 14.27
CA SER A 52 4.23 6.16 15.02
C SER A 52 5.38 6.55 14.09
N ARG A 53 6.37 7.30 14.60
CA ARG A 53 7.55 7.71 13.81
C ARG A 53 8.23 6.56 13.09
N GLY A 54 8.33 5.38 13.71
CA GLY A 54 8.92 4.19 13.09
C GLY A 54 8.15 3.63 11.89
N LYS A 55 6.85 3.91 11.80
CA LYS A 55 5.99 3.46 10.69
C LYS A 55 5.74 4.55 9.65
N LEU A 56 6.20 5.79 9.90
CA LEU A 56 5.89 6.93 9.03
C LEU A 56 6.36 6.71 7.59
N ALA A 57 7.61 6.31 7.41
CA ALA A 57 8.16 6.08 6.07
C ALA A 57 7.47 4.93 5.31
N HIS A 58 6.96 3.91 6.04
CA HIS A 58 6.14 2.86 5.45
C HIS A 58 4.77 3.40 5.04
N ALA A 59 4.14 4.21 5.88
CA ALA A 59 2.85 4.85 5.57
C ALA A 59 2.94 5.79 4.38
N LEU A 60 4.03 6.57 4.26
CA LEU A 60 4.27 7.43 3.10
C LEU A 60 4.40 6.62 1.81
N LEU A 61 5.22 5.57 1.81
CA LEU A 61 5.37 4.72 0.63
C LEU A 61 4.05 4.01 0.26
N ARG A 62 3.22 3.65 1.23
CA ARG A 62 1.87 3.14 1.01
C ARG A 62 0.96 4.18 0.35
N ASN A 63 1.02 5.44 0.77
CA ASN A 63 0.26 6.52 0.15
C ASN A 63 0.73 6.77 -1.29
N GLU A 64 2.04 6.75 -1.55
CA GLU A 64 2.58 6.83 -2.91
C GLU A 64 2.11 5.65 -3.79
N ALA A 65 2.04 4.44 -3.22
CA ALA A 65 1.49 3.29 -3.93
C ALA A 65 0.02 3.51 -4.31
N TRP A 66 -0.80 4.08 -3.42
CA TRP A 66 -2.18 4.43 -3.70
C TRP A 66 -2.30 5.46 -4.84
N LEU A 67 -1.47 6.51 -4.81
CA LEU A 67 -1.41 7.51 -5.89
C LEU A 67 -0.99 6.87 -7.23
N HIS A 68 0.01 6.01 -7.19
CA HIS A 68 0.51 5.31 -8.39
C HIS A 68 -0.54 4.39 -9.02
N LEU A 69 -1.41 3.82 -8.20
CA LEU A 69 -2.52 2.97 -8.64
C LEU A 69 -3.81 3.76 -8.96
N PHE A 70 -3.70 5.07 -9.17
CA PHE A 70 -4.80 5.97 -9.54
C PHE A 70 -5.92 6.07 -8.50
N CYS A 71 -5.56 6.02 -7.22
CA CYS A 71 -6.47 6.29 -6.09
C CYS A 71 -7.72 5.40 -6.07
N PRO A 72 -7.60 4.07 -6.03
CA PRO A 72 -8.78 3.20 -6.00
C PRO A 72 -9.68 3.50 -4.79
N ASP A 73 -11.00 3.53 -5.02
CA ASP A 73 -12.00 3.93 -4.01
C ASP A 73 -12.21 2.88 -2.92
N ASP A 74 -12.13 1.58 -3.25
CA ASP A 74 -12.34 0.45 -2.32
C ASP A 74 -11.05 0.04 -1.59
N LEU A 75 -10.24 1.00 -1.20
CA LEU A 75 -8.95 0.73 -0.57
C LEU A 75 -9.10 0.35 0.91
N GLN A 76 -8.58 -0.81 1.28
CA GLN A 76 -8.58 -1.33 2.64
C GLN A 76 -7.15 -1.55 3.14
N ILE A 77 -6.80 -0.90 4.25
CA ILE A 77 -5.46 -0.93 4.84
C ILE A 77 -5.36 -2.06 5.85
N GLU A 78 -4.27 -2.84 5.80
CA GLU A 78 -3.92 -3.91 6.75
C GLU A 78 -5.10 -4.86 7.03
N THR A 79 -5.95 -5.09 6.03
CA THR A 79 -7.15 -5.94 6.14
C THR A 79 -6.88 -7.32 5.56
N ASP A 80 -7.25 -8.36 6.30
CA ASP A 80 -6.96 -9.73 5.91
C ASP A 80 -7.72 -10.19 4.65
N ILE A 81 -7.05 -11.06 3.88
CA ILE A 81 -7.63 -11.86 2.80
C ILE A 81 -7.71 -13.28 3.34
N ARG A 82 -8.93 -13.80 3.53
CA ARG A 82 -9.17 -15.14 4.06
C ARG A 82 -9.43 -16.14 2.97
N TYR A 83 -8.85 -17.32 3.07
CA TYR A 83 -9.08 -18.44 2.16
C TYR A 83 -8.99 -19.77 2.89
N ILE A 84 -9.48 -20.84 2.25
CA ILE A 84 -9.45 -22.20 2.80
C ILE A 84 -8.59 -23.05 1.86
N LYS A 85 -7.57 -23.70 2.40
CA LYS A 85 -6.75 -24.69 1.71
C LYS A 85 -6.69 -25.98 2.54
N ASN A 86 -6.98 -27.13 1.93
CA ASN A 86 -6.97 -28.43 2.61
C ASN A 86 -7.80 -28.46 3.91
N LYS A 87 -8.98 -27.82 3.90
CA LYS A 87 -9.89 -27.64 5.05
C LYS A 87 -9.35 -26.74 6.16
N GLU A 88 -8.18 -26.14 6.00
CA GLU A 88 -7.59 -25.19 6.94
C GLU A 88 -7.91 -23.74 6.55
N LYS A 89 -8.31 -22.93 7.53
CA LYS A 89 -8.52 -21.49 7.36
C LYS A 89 -7.16 -20.80 7.36
N LYS A 90 -6.84 -20.12 6.27
CA LYS A 90 -5.61 -19.35 6.10
C LYS A 90 -5.93 -17.88 5.86
N LYS A 91 -4.95 -17.01 6.12
CA LYS A 91 -5.06 -15.57 5.85
C LYS A 91 -3.74 -14.98 5.40
N ILE A 92 -3.86 -13.93 4.59
CA ILE A 92 -2.78 -13.02 4.23
C ILE A 92 -3.24 -11.62 4.65
N VAL A 93 -2.34 -10.82 5.20
CA VAL A 93 -2.61 -9.41 5.53
C VAL A 93 -1.67 -8.58 4.68
N PRO A 94 -2.12 -8.10 3.51
CA PRO A 94 -1.37 -7.14 2.71
C PRO A 94 -1.33 -5.76 3.39
N ASP A 95 -0.38 -4.92 3.00
CA ASP A 95 -0.37 -3.52 3.45
C ASP A 95 -1.61 -2.76 2.97
N VAL A 96 -2.08 -3.10 1.76
CA VAL A 96 -3.33 -2.60 1.17
C VAL A 96 -3.97 -3.68 0.30
N LYS A 97 -5.29 -3.71 0.24
CA LYS A 97 -6.05 -4.43 -0.79
C LYS A 97 -7.18 -3.59 -1.31
N PHE A 98 -7.61 -3.85 -2.54
CA PHE A 98 -8.78 -3.27 -3.17
C PHE A 98 -9.29 -4.20 -4.28
N ARG A 99 -10.46 -3.85 -4.85
CA ARG A 99 -10.97 -4.48 -6.06
C ARG A 99 -11.09 -3.44 -7.15
N ASP A 100 -10.75 -3.84 -8.36
CA ASP A 100 -10.96 -3.00 -9.54
C ASP A 100 -12.42 -3.10 -10.06
N GLU A 101 -12.72 -2.36 -11.13
CA GLU A 101 -14.04 -2.34 -11.77
C GLU A 101 -14.48 -3.73 -12.27
N GLU A 102 -13.54 -4.62 -12.58
CA GLU A 102 -13.82 -6.01 -12.95
C GLU A 102 -13.93 -6.97 -11.75
N ASN A 103 -13.95 -6.42 -10.55
CA ASN A 103 -13.97 -7.16 -9.28
C ASN A 103 -12.76 -8.08 -9.08
N ILE A 104 -11.62 -7.76 -9.73
CA ILE A 104 -10.36 -8.46 -9.52
C ILE A 104 -9.72 -7.98 -8.21
N LEU A 105 -9.24 -8.92 -7.41
CA LEU A 105 -8.54 -8.63 -6.17
C LEU A 105 -7.13 -8.11 -6.47
N HIS A 106 -6.80 -6.95 -5.94
CA HIS A 106 -5.47 -6.39 -5.89
C HIS A 106 -4.94 -6.43 -4.46
N ALA A 107 -3.72 -6.94 -4.28
CA ALA A 107 -3.00 -6.90 -3.01
C ALA A 107 -1.70 -6.10 -3.20
N VAL A 108 -1.45 -5.17 -2.30
CA VAL A 108 -0.29 -4.27 -2.35
C VAL A 108 0.61 -4.54 -1.16
N GLU A 109 1.89 -4.74 -1.43
CA GLU A 109 2.95 -4.93 -0.46
C GLU A 109 3.98 -3.80 -0.59
N VAL A 110 4.33 -3.19 0.52
CA VAL A 110 5.31 -2.11 0.60
C VAL A 110 6.63 -2.66 1.14
N ASP A 111 7.61 -2.78 0.26
CA ASP A 111 8.92 -3.34 0.58
C ASP A 111 10.02 -2.27 0.62
N ARG A 112 10.21 -1.65 1.77
CA ARG A 112 11.24 -0.64 1.96
C ARG A 112 12.61 -1.25 2.34
N SER A 113 12.62 -2.17 3.29
CA SER A 113 13.86 -2.71 3.87
C SER A 113 13.72 -4.14 4.41
N GLN A 114 12.64 -4.83 4.09
CA GLN A 114 12.40 -6.18 4.57
C GLN A 114 13.44 -7.16 4.01
N LYS A 115 13.75 -8.22 4.77
CA LYS A 115 14.58 -9.32 4.26
C LYS A 115 13.84 -10.02 3.12
N MET A 116 14.53 -10.37 2.01
CA MET A 116 13.91 -11.06 0.87
C MET A 116 13.20 -12.35 1.27
N LYS A 117 13.68 -13.05 2.29
CA LYS A 117 13.02 -14.24 2.85
C LYS A 117 11.58 -13.94 3.31
N VAL A 118 11.31 -12.76 3.87
CA VAL A 118 9.96 -12.36 4.27
C VAL A 118 9.05 -12.18 3.04
N ASN A 119 9.58 -11.58 1.98
CA ASN A 119 8.85 -11.43 0.71
C ASN A 119 8.61 -12.80 0.05
N GLU A 120 9.57 -13.71 0.13
CA GLU A 120 9.40 -15.08 -0.33
C GLU A 120 8.27 -15.82 0.41
N GLU A 121 8.20 -15.71 1.72
CA GLU A 121 7.12 -16.28 2.51
C GLU A 121 5.75 -15.69 2.16
N LYS A 122 5.69 -14.39 1.83
CA LYS A 122 4.49 -13.74 1.31
C LYS A 122 4.11 -14.32 -0.06
N LEU A 123 5.05 -14.43 -0.99
CA LEU A 123 4.81 -14.99 -2.33
C LEU A 123 4.29 -16.43 -2.29
N LYS A 124 4.81 -17.28 -1.41
CA LYS A 124 4.27 -18.65 -1.17
C LYS A 124 2.79 -18.62 -0.79
N LYS A 125 2.40 -17.70 0.09
CA LYS A 125 0.99 -17.54 0.48
C LYS A 125 0.14 -16.98 -0.67
N TYR A 126 0.68 -16.06 -1.45
CA TYR A 126 -0.01 -15.54 -2.63
C TYR A 126 -0.17 -16.58 -3.72
N GLU A 127 0.77 -17.48 -3.93
CA GLU A 127 0.62 -18.60 -4.84
C GLU A 127 -0.53 -19.53 -4.42
N GLU A 128 -0.62 -19.87 -3.12
CA GLU A 128 -1.75 -20.63 -2.60
C GLU A 128 -3.09 -19.92 -2.82
N LEU A 129 -3.14 -18.62 -2.54
CA LEU A 129 -4.32 -17.79 -2.78
C LEU A 129 -4.69 -17.77 -4.27
N THR A 130 -3.71 -17.58 -5.15
CA THR A 130 -3.91 -17.51 -6.61
C THR A 130 -4.56 -18.78 -7.15
N GLN A 131 -4.09 -19.94 -6.74
CA GLN A 131 -4.67 -21.23 -7.13
C GLN A 131 -6.16 -21.34 -6.76
N ILE A 132 -6.51 -20.94 -5.54
CA ILE A 132 -7.88 -20.97 -5.03
C ILE A 132 -8.74 -19.89 -5.70
N TYR A 133 -8.18 -18.70 -5.88
CA TYR A 133 -8.87 -17.57 -6.52
C TYR A 133 -9.24 -17.91 -7.97
N LYS A 134 -8.31 -18.46 -8.74
CA LYS A 134 -8.50 -18.92 -10.12
C LYS A 134 -9.67 -19.90 -10.26
N GLN A 135 -9.79 -20.85 -9.33
CA GLN A 135 -10.90 -21.81 -9.32
C GLN A 135 -12.26 -21.15 -9.04
N LYS A 136 -12.29 -20.15 -8.15
CA LYS A 136 -13.54 -19.48 -7.72
C LYS A 136 -13.99 -18.35 -8.66
N HIS A 137 -13.09 -17.81 -9.46
CA HIS A 137 -13.32 -16.61 -10.29
C HIS A 137 -13.11 -16.86 -11.78
N ASN A 138 -13.52 -18.04 -12.28
CA ASN A 138 -13.52 -18.40 -13.70
C ASN A 138 -12.16 -18.16 -14.39
N GLY A 139 -11.08 -18.54 -13.74
CA GLY A 139 -9.72 -18.39 -14.28
C GLY A 139 -9.09 -17.01 -14.09
N LYS A 140 -9.79 -16.01 -13.56
CA LYS A 140 -9.19 -14.72 -13.22
C LYS A 140 -8.13 -14.89 -12.13
N LEU A 141 -7.08 -14.07 -12.18
CA LEU A 141 -5.97 -14.08 -11.23
C LEU A 141 -6.00 -12.83 -10.36
N PRO A 142 -5.65 -12.90 -9.08
CA PRO A 142 -5.40 -11.70 -8.28
C PRO A 142 -4.12 -11.02 -8.77
N VAL A 143 -4.04 -9.71 -8.64
CA VAL A 143 -2.84 -8.92 -8.99
C VAL A 143 -2.09 -8.55 -7.72
N ILE A 144 -0.83 -8.94 -7.64
CA ILE A 144 0.02 -8.63 -6.49
C ILE A 144 0.97 -7.50 -6.90
N HIS A 145 0.96 -6.41 -6.16
CA HIS A 145 1.80 -5.25 -6.38
C HIS A 145 2.85 -5.16 -5.29
N PHE A 146 4.13 -5.09 -5.67
CA PHE A 146 5.21 -4.74 -4.75
C PHE A 146 5.70 -3.33 -5.05
N PHE A 147 5.68 -2.47 -4.05
CA PHE A 147 6.28 -1.14 -4.12
C PHE A 147 7.56 -1.09 -3.30
N THR A 148 8.66 -0.74 -3.96
CA THR A 148 9.98 -0.68 -3.32
C THR A 148 10.70 0.63 -3.62
N VAL A 149 11.84 0.87 -2.97
CA VAL A 149 12.54 2.16 -3.01
C VAL A 149 13.84 2.14 -3.83
N THR A 150 14.28 0.98 -4.33
CA THR A 150 15.51 0.86 -5.12
C THR A 150 15.38 -0.12 -6.27
N LYS A 151 16.08 0.16 -7.37
CA LYS A 151 16.20 -0.75 -8.52
C LYS A 151 16.81 -2.10 -8.17
N TYR A 152 17.71 -2.14 -7.19
CA TYR A 152 18.26 -3.39 -6.69
C TYR A 152 17.18 -4.30 -6.09
N ARG A 153 16.30 -3.73 -5.27
CA ARG A 153 15.21 -4.47 -4.63
C ARG A 153 14.16 -4.91 -5.64
N GLU A 154 13.81 -4.04 -6.60
CA GLU A 154 12.93 -4.37 -7.72
C GLU A 154 13.42 -5.64 -8.43
N LYS A 155 14.68 -5.64 -8.88
CA LYS A 155 15.28 -6.81 -9.55
C LYS A 155 15.19 -8.08 -8.69
N LYS A 156 15.48 -7.97 -7.38
CA LYS A 156 15.40 -9.10 -6.46
C LYS A 156 13.97 -9.61 -6.26
N LEU A 157 12.99 -8.72 -6.19
CA LEU A 157 11.57 -9.08 -6.09
C LEU A 157 11.07 -9.75 -7.38
N GLU A 158 11.47 -9.23 -8.56
CA GLU A 158 11.13 -9.85 -9.84
C GLU A 158 11.76 -11.25 -10.01
N GLU A 159 13.06 -11.40 -9.64
CA GLU A 159 13.73 -12.70 -9.65
C GLU A 159 12.99 -13.70 -8.74
N LEU A 160 12.61 -13.26 -7.57
CA LEU A 160 11.88 -14.07 -6.59
C LEU A 160 10.46 -14.43 -7.08
N ALA A 161 9.75 -13.45 -7.64
CA ALA A 161 8.39 -13.65 -8.15
C ALA A 161 8.31 -14.69 -9.28
N ARG A 162 9.36 -14.77 -10.14
CA ARG A 162 9.43 -15.78 -11.22
C ARG A 162 9.49 -17.22 -10.71
N MET A 163 9.79 -17.43 -9.44
CA MET A 163 9.83 -18.76 -8.84
C MET A 163 8.45 -19.28 -8.42
N TYR A 164 7.42 -18.43 -8.48
CA TYR A 164 6.06 -18.72 -8.01
C TYR A 164 5.03 -18.45 -9.11
N ASP A 165 3.97 -19.23 -9.13
CA ASP A 165 2.83 -19.05 -10.06
C ASP A 165 1.88 -17.93 -9.55
N VAL A 166 2.38 -16.69 -9.59
CA VAL A 166 1.64 -15.50 -9.15
C VAL A 166 1.81 -14.36 -10.15
N PHE A 167 0.74 -13.61 -10.38
CA PHE A 167 0.82 -12.41 -11.22
C PHE A 167 1.29 -11.21 -10.38
N VAL A 168 2.58 -10.89 -10.50
CA VAL A 168 3.25 -9.84 -9.71
C VAL A 168 3.65 -8.67 -10.61
N LYS A 169 3.40 -7.46 -10.13
CA LYS A 169 3.92 -6.21 -10.68
C LYS A 169 4.83 -5.56 -9.63
N VAL A 170 6.04 -5.16 -10.02
CA VAL A 170 6.99 -4.51 -9.11
C VAL A 170 7.23 -3.08 -9.57
N TYR A 171 7.21 -2.13 -8.64
CA TYR A 171 7.38 -0.71 -8.90
C TYR A 171 8.45 -0.11 -7.98
N VAL A 172 9.26 0.78 -8.54
CA VAL A 172 10.19 1.60 -7.75
C VAL A 172 9.60 2.98 -7.59
N ILE A 173 9.37 3.37 -6.35
CA ILE A 173 9.04 4.74 -6.00
C ILE A 173 10.32 5.35 -5.40
N ALA A 174 10.78 6.44 -5.98
CA ALA A 174 11.90 7.19 -5.42
C ALA A 174 11.55 7.54 -3.96
N SER A 175 12.45 7.18 -3.03
CA SER A 175 12.21 7.43 -1.60
C SER A 175 12.00 8.92 -1.34
N ILE A 176 10.94 9.21 -0.65
CA ILE A 176 10.65 10.49 -0.02
C ILE A 176 11.60 10.66 1.19
#